data_d163a0893db04e836608b69dea620369
#
_entry.id   d163a0893db04e836608b69dea620369
#
_cell.length_a   1.000
_cell.length_b   1.000
_cell.length_c   1.000
_cell.angle_alpha   90.00
_cell.angle_beta   90.00
_cell.angle_gamma   90.00
#
_symmetry.space_group_name_H-M   'P 1'
#
loop_
_entity.id
_entity.type
_entity.pdbx_description
1 polymer ?
#
loop_
_entity_poly.entity_id
_entity_poly.type
_entity_poly.pdbx_seq_one_letter_code
_entity_poly.pdbx_strand_id
1 'polypeptide(L)'
;IVVLTKSDLVDADLAALAAMDVADHVAGTFLADAPVLAESSTTGSGNDALRSAIDELVATSAGAVDRGRPRLWIDRVFAAKGSGTVATGTLVGGRLAADQAVVTEPGSASARIRSIQTAGRTVESIGPGTRVAVNLAGVDHHDLARGHAVVEPDRWRLTDRFDASLHVLDALDHDVSRRGAFVAYIGSGEHTVKLRVLGREAIAPGRDGAVRLFLDDALPLLPGDRFVLRESGRDETVGGGEVLDIDPVLRASRASPDRSVDRLVRERGWITVREVERLTGDAVDPLVGDWLTTPELLASMHDDLLARVTEAGPVGLDVAGFDDRERAVLATIDEIVVDATTVRLADVVDPFADHPYLAVLLADGFTPSQPDGVDRGELRELVRRGHVVVRDGVHFHEATIAAAGEVAAGLLAAHPDGFTVAQFRDATGASRKYALPLVAELDARGVTRRRDDLRIAGPRLPGR
;
A
#
# COMPACT_ATOMS: atom_id res chain seq x y z
N ILE A 1 18.03 -30.77 4.02
CA ILE A 1 18.44 -32.12 3.58
C ILE A 1 19.61 -31.97 2.63
N VAL A 2 20.67 -32.70 2.85
CA VAL A 2 21.83 -32.84 1.94
C VAL A 2 21.80 -34.24 1.34
N VAL A 3 22.01 -34.39 0.01
CA VAL A 3 21.93 -35.69 -0.67
C VAL A 3 23.26 -35.96 -1.41
N LEU A 4 23.92 -37.02 -1.05
CA LEU A 4 25.05 -37.58 -1.77
C LEU A 4 24.52 -38.52 -2.87
N THR A 5 24.51 -38.03 -4.10
CA THR A 5 23.99 -38.79 -5.24
C THR A 5 25.05 -39.73 -5.82
N LYS A 6 24.64 -40.71 -6.63
CA LYS A 6 25.52 -41.66 -7.31
C LYS A 6 26.34 -42.51 -6.35
N SER A 7 25.79 -42.86 -5.20
CA SER A 7 26.47 -43.64 -4.17
C SER A 7 26.85 -45.05 -4.64
N ASP A 8 26.31 -45.53 -5.77
CA ASP A 8 26.63 -46.77 -6.43
C ASP A 8 27.99 -46.78 -7.16
N LEU A 9 28.58 -45.60 -7.38
CA LEU A 9 29.89 -45.45 -8.07
C LEU A 9 31.11 -45.60 -7.14
N VAL A 10 30.90 -45.68 -5.83
CA VAL A 10 31.95 -45.70 -4.81
C VAL A 10 31.62 -46.78 -3.78
N ASP A 11 32.65 -47.23 -3.03
CA ASP A 11 32.46 -48.12 -1.90
C ASP A 11 31.93 -47.36 -0.65
N ALA A 12 31.58 -48.11 0.38
CA ALA A 12 31.01 -47.55 1.59
C ALA A 12 31.96 -46.62 2.36
N ASP A 13 33.25 -46.90 2.29
CA ASP A 13 34.28 -46.10 3.01
C ASP A 13 34.44 -44.74 2.36
N LEU A 14 34.47 -44.68 1.03
CA LEU A 14 34.58 -43.45 0.29
C LEU A 14 33.28 -42.63 0.40
N ALA A 15 32.09 -43.27 0.40
CA ALA A 15 30.83 -42.61 0.66
C ALA A 15 30.77 -41.99 2.06
N ALA A 16 31.27 -42.70 3.08
CA ALA A 16 31.36 -42.16 4.45
C ALA A 16 32.31 -40.96 4.55
N LEU A 17 33.46 -41.03 3.87
CA LEU A 17 34.41 -39.91 3.82
C LEU A 17 33.77 -38.68 3.15
N ALA A 18 33.07 -38.86 2.05
CA ALA A 18 32.36 -37.79 1.37
C ALA A 18 31.26 -37.16 2.28
N ALA A 19 30.59 -37.98 3.09
CA ALA A 19 29.61 -37.47 4.06
C ALA A 19 30.25 -36.62 5.14
N MET A 20 31.44 -37.01 5.63
CA MET A 20 32.20 -36.21 6.61
C MET A 20 32.64 -34.88 5.99
N ASP A 21 33.21 -34.91 4.78
CA ASP A 21 33.64 -33.68 4.06
C ASP A 21 32.48 -32.70 3.84
N VAL A 22 31.33 -33.23 3.47
CA VAL A 22 30.11 -32.41 3.36
C VAL A 22 29.67 -31.84 4.71
N ALA A 23 29.69 -32.62 5.78
CA ALA A 23 29.34 -32.16 7.13
C ALA A 23 30.27 -31.02 7.58
N ASP A 24 31.56 -31.14 7.33
CA ASP A 24 32.53 -30.08 7.60
C ASP A 24 32.30 -28.83 6.75
N HIS A 25 31.93 -29.03 5.48
CA HIS A 25 31.66 -27.91 4.56
C HIS A 25 30.38 -27.13 4.92
N VAL A 26 29.33 -27.80 5.44
CA VAL A 26 28.09 -27.14 5.84
C VAL A 26 28.08 -26.66 7.31
N ALA A 27 29.12 -26.99 8.07
CA ALA A 27 29.28 -26.53 9.45
C ALA A 27 29.23 -24.99 9.51
N GLY A 28 28.48 -24.43 10.47
CA GLY A 28 28.29 -22.99 10.61
C GLY A 28 27.29 -22.38 9.62
N THR A 29 26.70 -23.18 8.73
CA THR A 29 25.61 -22.74 7.84
C THR A 29 24.24 -23.20 8.37
N PHE A 30 23.15 -22.75 7.73
CA PHE A 30 21.78 -23.24 8.05
C PHE A 30 21.57 -24.74 7.72
N LEU A 31 22.53 -25.40 7.09
CA LEU A 31 22.53 -26.83 6.80
C LEU A 31 23.32 -27.65 7.81
N ALA A 32 23.93 -27.04 8.83
CA ALA A 32 24.77 -27.73 9.81
C ALA A 32 24.09 -28.95 10.46
N ASP A 33 22.81 -28.85 10.77
CA ASP A 33 22.01 -29.92 11.36
C ASP A 33 21.17 -30.70 10.35
N ALA A 34 21.38 -30.45 9.04
CA ALA A 34 20.61 -31.14 8.01
C ALA A 34 21.05 -32.59 7.85
N PRO A 35 20.13 -33.56 7.73
CA PRO A 35 20.49 -34.95 7.47
C PRO A 35 21.23 -35.10 6.13
N VAL A 36 22.34 -35.83 6.16
CA VAL A 36 23.13 -36.18 4.97
C VAL A 36 22.72 -37.59 4.56
N LEU A 37 22.14 -37.74 3.37
CA LEU A 37 21.58 -39.00 2.86
C LEU A 37 22.35 -39.46 1.62
N ALA A 38 22.78 -40.69 1.57
CA ALA A 38 23.36 -41.30 0.36
C ALA A 38 22.23 -41.92 -0.48
N GLU A 39 22.24 -41.65 -1.79
CA GLU A 39 21.21 -42.11 -2.74
C GLU A 39 21.85 -42.56 -4.06
N SER A 40 21.24 -43.55 -4.69
CA SER A 40 21.52 -43.94 -6.07
C SER A 40 20.20 -44.15 -6.81
N SER A 41 19.94 -43.31 -7.78
CA SER A 41 18.79 -43.44 -8.68
C SER A 41 18.91 -44.66 -9.64
N THR A 42 20.12 -45.18 -9.85
CA THR A 42 20.38 -46.36 -10.69
C THR A 42 20.00 -47.63 -9.96
N THR A 43 20.39 -47.78 -8.68
CA THR A 43 20.12 -49.01 -7.92
C THR A 43 18.85 -48.91 -7.05
N GLY A 44 18.36 -47.67 -6.80
CA GLY A 44 17.26 -47.37 -5.88
C GLY A 44 17.68 -47.34 -4.42
N SER A 45 18.97 -47.49 -4.13
CA SER A 45 19.47 -47.43 -2.75
C SER A 45 19.30 -46.02 -2.18
N GLY A 46 18.77 -45.90 -0.95
CA GLY A 46 18.53 -44.63 -0.28
C GLY A 46 17.24 -43.90 -0.66
N ASN A 47 16.52 -44.34 -1.72
CA ASN A 47 15.31 -43.66 -2.20
C ASN A 47 14.22 -43.53 -1.14
N ASP A 48 13.98 -44.59 -0.36
CA ASP A 48 12.91 -44.55 0.66
C ASP A 48 13.27 -43.61 1.84
N ALA A 49 14.54 -43.61 2.23
CA ALA A 49 15.04 -42.66 3.26
C ALA A 49 14.92 -41.21 2.76
N LEU A 50 15.28 -40.94 1.49
CA LEU A 50 15.14 -39.63 0.89
C LEU A 50 13.66 -39.18 0.79
N ARG A 51 12.76 -40.07 0.39
CA ARG A 51 11.31 -39.77 0.39
C ARG A 51 10.80 -39.42 1.76
N SER A 52 11.11 -40.22 2.77
CA SER A 52 10.71 -39.97 4.15
C SER A 52 11.22 -38.63 4.66
N ALA A 53 12.47 -38.29 4.38
CA ALA A 53 13.07 -37.02 4.76
C ALA A 53 12.41 -35.81 4.03
N ILE A 54 12.04 -35.98 2.76
CA ILE A 54 11.29 -34.97 2.02
C ILE A 54 9.88 -34.79 2.57
N ASP A 55 9.17 -35.89 2.88
CA ASP A 55 7.83 -35.84 3.46
C ASP A 55 7.84 -35.14 4.82
N GLU A 56 8.83 -35.43 5.66
CA GLU A 56 9.03 -34.75 6.95
C GLU A 56 9.34 -33.26 6.77
N LEU A 57 10.22 -32.92 5.84
CA LEU A 57 10.54 -31.52 5.53
C LEU A 57 9.29 -30.76 5.07
N VAL A 58 8.49 -31.33 4.20
CA VAL A 58 7.25 -30.71 3.71
C VAL A 58 6.23 -30.56 4.85
N ALA A 59 6.09 -31.57 5.71
CA ALA A 59 5.15 -31.55 6.83
C ALA A 59 5.52 -30.51 7.90
N THR A 60 6.82 -30.25 8.10
CA THR A 60 7.32 -29.34 9.14
C THR A 60 7.60 -27.92 8.62
N SER A 61 7.71 -27.76 7.30
CA SER A 61 7.96 -26.43 6.70
C SER A 61 6.75 -25.53 6.80
N ALA A 62 6.98 -24.27 7.17
CA ALA A 62 5.94 -23.25 7.10
C ALA A 62 5.47 -23.06 5.65
N GLY A 63 4.17 -22.99 5.45
CA GLY A 63 3.59 -22.67 4.14
C GLY A 63 4.00 -21.26 3.67
N ALA A 64 3.94 -21.05 2.37
CA ALA A 64 4.19 -19.72 1.82
C ALA A 64 3.14 -18.72 2.30
N VAL A 65 3.59 -17.56 2.78
CA VAL A 65 2.71 -16.51 3.32
C VAL A 65 1.96 -15.83 2.20
N ASP A 66 0.63 -15.75 2.33
CA ASP A 66 -0.23 -14.91 1.48
C ASP A 66 -0.36 -13.52 2.12
N ARG A 67 0.20 -12.50 1.49
CA ARG A 67 0.14 -11.09 1.91
C ARG A 67 -0.85 -10.28 1.09
N GLY A 68 -1.66 -10.94 0.26
CA GLY A 68 -2.54 -10.28 -0.70
C GLY A 68 -1.81 -9.48 -1.78
N ARG A 69 -0.52 -9.77 -2.01
CA ARG A 69 0.36 -9.07 -2.97
C ARG A 69 1.08 -10.07 -3.87
N PRO A 70 0.41 -10.57 -4.90
CA PRO A 70 1.02 -11.53 -5.82
C PRO A 70 2.19 -10.91 -6.58
N ARG A 71 3.29 -11.66 -6.64
CA ARG A 71 4.44 -11.39 -7.48
C ARG A 71 4.95 -12.71 -8.05
N LEU A 72 4.91 -12.82 -9.38
CA LEU A 72 5.47 -13.97 -10.09
C LEU A 72 6.81 -13.56 -10.69
N TRP A 73 7.92 -14.05 -10.15
CA TRP A 73 9.23 -13.88 -10.74
C TRP A 73 9.38 -14.79 -11.95
N ILE A 74 9.59 -14.21 -13.14
CA ILE A 74 9.66 -14.92 -14.41
C ILE A 74 11.00 -15.63 -14.54
N ASP A 75 10.98 -16.96 -14.66
CA ASP A 75 12.17 -17.78 -14.91
C ASP A 75 12.33 -18.16 -16.39
N ARG A 76 11.22 -18.24 -17.16
CA ARG A 76 11.20 -18.49 -18.61
C ARG A 76 10.03 -17.79 -19.26
N VAL A 77 10.26 -17.37 -20.50
CA VAL A 77 9.23 -16.83 -21.39
C VAL A 77 9.32 -17.55 -22.72
N PHE A 78 8.19 -17.88 -23.31
CA PHE A 78 8.14 -18.46 -24.64
C PHE A 78 6.79 -18.17 -25.32
N ALA A 79 6.80 -18.19 -26.66
CA ALA A 79 5.58 -18.18 -27.45
C ALA A 79 5.04 -19.61 -27.60
N ALA A 80 3.82 -19.87 -27.14
CA ALA A 80 3.15 -21.13 -27.36
C ALA A 80 2.23 -21.03 -28.57
N LYS A 81 2.34 -21.98 -29.52
CA LYS A 81 1.53 -22.00 -30.73
C LYS A 81 0.04 -21.97 -30.40
N GLY A 82 -0.65 -20.91 -30.83
CA GLY A 82 -2.08 -20.71 -30.58
C GLY A 82 -2.42 -20.10 -29.21
N SER A 83 -1.48 -20.00 -28.29
CA SER A 83 -1.72 -19.48 -26.93
C SER A 83 -1.11 -18.08 -26.68
N GLY A 84 -0.17 -17.64 -27.52
CA GLY A 84 0.52 -16.36 -27.34
C GLY A 84 1.66 -16.44 -26.31
N THR A 85 1.86 -15.38 -25.53
CA THR A 85 2.95 -15.24 -24.57
C THR A 85 2.67 -16.07 -23.31
N VAL A 86 3.60 -16.96 -22.96
CA VAL A 86 3.56 -17.74 -21.71
C VAL A 86 4.79 -17.41 -20.87
N ALA A 87 4.59 -16.96 -19.65
CA ALA A 87 5.62 -16.75 -18.65
C ALA A 87 5.52 -17.82 -17.56
N THR A 88 6.64 -18.41 -17.18
CA THR A 88 6.71 -19.34 -16.05
C THR A 88 7.55 -18.76 -14.93
N GLY A 89 7.24 -19.19 -13.68
CA GLY A 89 7.97 -18.71 -12.52
C GLY A 89 7.38 -19.19 -11.21
N THR A 90 7.95 -18.72 -10.11
CA THR A 90 7.44 -19.00 -8.76
C THR A 90 6.60 -17.83 -8.28
N LEU A 91 5.36 -18.12 -7.92
CA LEU A 91 4.43 -17.15 -7.34
C LEU A 91 4.72 -17.00 -5.85
N VAL A 92 4.86 -15.76 -5.40
CA VAL A 92 5.06 -15.40 -3.99
C VAL A 92 4.08 -14.31 -3.56
N GLY A 93 3.82 -14.20 -2.28
CA GLY A 93 3.19 -13.08 -1.61
C GLY A 93 1.71 -12.85 -1.86
N GLY A 94 1.07 -13.63 -2.72
CA GLY A 94 -0.36 -13.47 -2.99
C GLY A 94 -0.90 -14.47 -3.99
N ARG A 95 -2.18 -14.33 -4.32
CA ARG A 95 -2.93 -15.19 -5.23
C ARG A 95 -3.08 -14.56 -6.60
N LEU A 96 -2.92 -15.35 -7.67
CA LEU A 96 -3.29 -14.97 -9.03
C LEU A 96 -4.54 -15.75 -9.49
N ALA A 97 -5.35 -15.13 -10.33
CA ALA A 97 -6.54 -15.71 -10.93
C ALA A 97 -6.58 -15.51 -12.44
N ALA A 98 -7.32 -16.39 -13.14
CA ALA A 98 -7.66 -16.19 -14.54
C ALA A 98 -8.44 -14.87 -14.71
N ASP A 99 -8.32 -14.26 -15.88
CA ASP A 99 -8.90 -12.96 -16.25
C ASP A 99 -8.44 -11.75 -15.42
N GLN A 100 -7.51 -11.94 -14.47
CA GLN A 100 -6.94 -10.84 -13.67
C GLN A 100 -6.10 -9.91 -14.55
N ALA A 101 -6.28 -8.59 -14.34
CA ALA A 101 -5.39 -7.58 -14.89
C ALA A 101 -4.07 -7.57 -14.11
N VAL A 102 -2.95 -7.54 -14.80
CA VAL A 102 -1.60 -7.53 -14.23
C VAL A 102 -0.71 -6.55 -15.01
N VAL A 103 0.45 -6.25 -14.41
CA VAL A 103 1.51 -5.46 -15.03
C VAL A 103 2.79 -6.28 -15.00
N THR A 104 3.61 -6.16 -16.04
CA THR A 104 4.94 -6.77 -16.08
C THR A 104 6.00 -5.71 -15.78
N GLU A 105 6.91 -6.01 -14.87
CA GLU A 105 7.98 -5.12 -14.41
C GLU A 105 9.36 -5.75 -14.59
N PRO A 106 10.38 -4.98 -14.99
CA PRO A 106 10.34 -3.56 -15.36
C PRO A 106 9.63 -3.33 -16.70
N GLY A 107 9.20 -2.07 -16.93
CA GLY A 107 8.60 -1.65 -18.20
C GLY A 107 7.11 -1.31 -18.09
N SER A 108 6.44 -1.66 -16.99
CA SER A 108 5.03 -1.30 -16.69
C SER A 108 4.04 -1.66 -17.82
N ALA A 109 4.29 -2.77 -18.53
CA ALA A 109 3.41 -3.19 -19.60
C ALA A 109 2.16 -3.90 -19.05
N SER A 110 1.00 -3.35 -19.41
CA SER A 110 -0.29 -3.90 -18.99
C SER A 110 -0.59 -5.22 -19.70
N ALA A 111 -1.01 -6.22 -18.94
CA ALA A 111 -1.37 -7.54 -19.44
C ALA A 111 -2.61 -8.07 -18.71
N ARG A 112 -3.17 -9.16 -19.24
CA ARG A 112 -4.25 -9.93 -18.61
C ARG A 112 -3.89 -11.39 -18.60
N ILE A 113 -4.11 -12.07 -17.51
CA ILE A 113 -3.94 -13.51 -17.37
C ILE A 113 -5.10 -14.21 -18.09
N ARG A 114 -4.83 -14.96 -19.17
CA ARG A 114 -5.84 -15.77 -19.87
C ARG A 114 -6.08 -17.13 -19.21
N SER A 115 -5.01 -17.73 -18.71
CA SER A 115 -5.07 -19.03 -18.04
C SER A 115 -3.84 -19.22 -17.16
N ILE A 116 -4.00 -20.05 -16.13
CA ILE A 116 -2.93 -20.45 -15.21
C ILE A 116 -2.79 -21.97 -15.26
N GLN A 117 -1.56 -22.45 -15.31
CA GLN A 117 -1.26 -23.86 -15.23
C GLN A 117 -0.22 -24.16 -14.15
N THR A 118 -0.42 -25.24 -13.42
CA THR A 118 0.54 -25.78 -12.47
C THR A 118 0.53 -27.29 -12.52
N ALA A 119 1.70 -27.94 -12.47
CA ALA A 119 1.86 -29.40 -12.56
C ALA A 119 1.04 -30.05 -13.70
N GLY A 120 1.00 -29.41 -14.88
CA GLY A 120 0.28 -29.90 -16.05
C GLY A 120 -1.25 -29.73 -15.98
N ARG A 121 -1.80 -29.03 -15.00
CA ARG A 121 -3.24 -28.80 -14.83
C ARG A 121 -3.58 -27.32 -14.97
N THR A 122 -4.67 -27.00 -15.65
CA THR A 122 -5.23 -25.65 -15.67
C THR A 122 -6.04 -25.41 -14.41
N VAL A 123 -5.87 -24.23 -13.80
CA VAL A 123 -6.57 -23.83 -12.58
C VAL A 123 -7.13 -22.42 -12.74
N GLU A 124 -8.25 -22.12 -12.08
CA GLU A 124 -8.88 -20.80 -12.09
C GLU A 124 -8.09 -19.81 -11.21
N SER A 125 -7.52 -20.27 -10.11
CA SER A 125 -6.69 -19.45 -9.23
C SER A 125 -5.64 -20.29 -8.51
N ILE A 126 -4.55 -19.64 -8.07
CA ILE A 126 -3.44 -20.30 -7.39
C ILE A 126 -2.85 -19.37 -6.33
N GLY A 127 -2.47 -19.93 -5.18
CA GLY A 127 -1.80 -19.23 -4.08
C GLY A 127 -0.27 -19.24 -4.20
N PRO A 128 0.40 -18.50 -3.27
CA PRO A 128 1.85 -18.39 -3.24
C PRO A 128 2.55 -19.73 -2.93
N GLY A 129 3.86 -19.79 -3.18
CA GLY A 129 4.69 -20.98 -2.96
C GLY A 129 4.64 -21.98 -4.09
N THR A 130 3.98 -21.65 -5.19
CA THR A 130 3.76 -22.58 -6.32
C THR A 130 4.49 -22.09 -7.57
N ARG A 131 5.12 -23.00 -8.30
CA ARG A 131 5.62 -22.72 -9.64
C ARG A 131 4.48 -22.83 -10.65
N VAL A 132 4.27 -21.76 -11.40
CA VAL A 132 3.12 -21.63 -12.32
C VAL A 132 3.56 -21.21 -13.73
N ALA A 133 2.73 -21.52 -14.72
CA ALA A 133 2.78 -20.95 -16.05
C ALA A 133 1.54 -20.06 -16.23
N VAL A 134 1.73 -18.80 -16.58
CA VAL A 134 0.65 -17.85 -16.88
C VAL A 134 0.67 -17.51 -18.37
N ASN A 135 -0.48 -17.62 -19.01
CA ASN A 135 -0.67 -17.14 -20.36
C ASN A 135 -1.09 -15.67 -20.29
N LEU A 136 -0.31 -14.78 -20.89
CA LEU A 136 -0.50 -13.34 -20.85
C LEU A 136 -1.02 -12.80 -22.17
N ALA A 137 -2.09 -12.01 -22.11
CA ALA A 137 -2.59 -11.22 -23.21
C ALA A 137 -2.14 -9.77 -23.07
N GLY A 138 -1.83 -9.10 -24.17
CA GLY A 138 -1.47 -7.68 -24.17
C GLY A 138 0.04 -7.39 -24.09
N VAL A 139 0.87 -8.44 -23.98
CA VAL A 139 2.34 -8.30 -23.95
C VAL A 139 2.97 -9.33 -24.90
N ASP A 140 4.02 -8.91 -25.61
CA ASP A 140 4.80 -9.80 -26.46
C ASP A 140 5.87 -10.55 -25.65
N HIS A 141 6.17 -11.79 -26.04
CA HIS A 141 7.19 -12.59 -25.35
C HIS A 141 8.62 -12.02 -25.50
N HIS A 142 8.88 -11.20 -26.52
CA HIS A 142 10.15 -10.50 -26.71
C HIS A 142 10.33 -9.31 -25.74
N ASP A 143 9.24 -8.79 -25.17
CA ASP A 143 9.26 -7.70 -24.18
C ASP A 143 9.51 -8.23 -22.74
N LEU A 144 9.48 -9.54 -22.55
CA LEU A 144 9.67 -10.19 -21.28
C LEU A 144 10.98 -10.96 -21.22
N ALA A 145 11.61 -10.96 -20.06
CA ALA A 145 12.85 -11.67 -19.82
C ALA A 145 12.82 -12.39 -18.46
N ARG A 146 13.77 -13.30 -18.26
CA ARG A 146 14.09 -13.84 -16.95
C ARG A 146 14.48 -12.68 -16.01
N GLY A 147 13.95 -12.71 -14.78
CA GLY A 147 14.16 -11.64 -13.81
C GLY A 147 13.07 -10.57 -13.81
N HIS A 148 12.24 -10.50 -14.85
CA HIS A 148 11.03 -9.69 -14.80
C HIS A 148 10.01 -10.28 -13.83
N ALA A 149 9.06 -9.47 -13.41
CA ALA A 149 7.97 -9.89 -12.52
C ALA A 149 6.60 -9.59 -13.12
N VAL A 150 5.63 -10.45 -12.84
CA VAL A 150 4.20 -10.17 -13.06
C VAL A 150 3.60 -9.81 -11.71
N VAL A 151 2.95 -8.63 -11.63
CA VAL A 151 2.40 -8.07 -10.40
C VAL A 151 1.01 -7.47 -10.61
N GLU A 152 0.28 -7.19 -9.54
CA GLU A 152 -0.96 -6.41 -9.60
C GLU A 152 -0.68 -4.92 -9.88
N PRO A 153 -1.52 -4.25 -10.70
CA PRO A 153 -1.42 -2.81 -10.93
C PRO A 153 -1.54 -2.02 -9.62
N ASP A 154 -0.80 -0.90 -9.52
CA ASP A 154 -0.89 0.10 -8.44
C ASP A 154 -0.63 -0.39 -7.01
N ARG A 155 -0.27 -1.67 -6.84
CA ARG A 155 0.00 -2.28 -5.53
C ARG A 155 1.48 -2.24 -5.12
N TRP A 156 2.37 -2.03 -6.07
CA TRP A 156 3.81 -2.14 -5.87
C TRP A 156 4.51 -0.79 -6.00
N ARG A 157 5.43 -0.52 -5.08
CA ARG A 157 6.43 0.51 -5.28
C ARG A 157 7.63 -0.12 -5.96
N LEU A 158 7.96 0.38 -7.14
CA LEU A 158 9.19 -0.01 -7.83
C LEU A 158 10.37 0.75 -7.21
N THR A 159 11.49 0.07 -7.06
CA THR A 159 12.72 0.68 -6.55
C THR A 159 13.93 0.28 -7.36
N ASP A 160 14.75 1.26 -7.68
CA ASP A 160 16.09 1.12 -8.26
C ASP A 160 17.20 1.26 -7.20
N ARG A 161 16.81 1.50 -5.93
CA ARG A 161 17.73 1.73 -4.83
C ARG A 161 17.13 1.24 -3.52
N PHE A 162 17.81 0.35 -2.84
CA PHE A 162 17.36 -0.19 -1.56
C PHE A 162 18.48 -0.39 -0.56
N ASP A 163 18.17 -0.38 0.72
CA ASP A 163 19.07 -0.76 1.80
C ASP A 163 18.82 -2.22 2.20
N ALA A 164 19.90 -2.93 2.49
CA ALA A 164 19.85 -4.36 2.78
C ALA A 164 20.89 -4.74 3.84
N SER A 165 20.65 -5.87 4.52
CA SER A 165 21.70 -6.58 5.24
C SER A 165 22.62 -7.28 4.24
N LEU A 166 23.87 -7.50 4.62
CA LEU A 166 24.81 -8.32 3.89
C LEU A 166 25.68 -9.11 4.87
N HIS A 167 25.63 -10.44 4.77
CA HIS A 167 26.58 -11.34 5.38
C HIS A 167 27.68 -11.67 4.34
N VAL A 168 28.92 -11.35 4.65
CA VAL A 168 30.06 -11.65 3.79
C VAL A 168 30.61 -13.03 4.16
N LEU A 169 30.86 -13.88 3.16
CA LEU A 169 31.31 -15.25 3.38
C LEU A 169 32.69 -15.28 4.05
N ASP A 170 32.86 -16.19 4.99
CA ASP A 170 34.15 -16.41 5.71
C ASP A 170 35.29 -16.81 4.78
N ALA A 171 34.94 -17.48 3.67
CA ALA A 171 35.94 -18.02 2.73
C ALA A 171 36.59 -16.97 1.83
N LEU A 172 36.14 -15.70 1.87
CA LEU A 172 36.74 -14.62 1.09
C LEU A 172 38.10 -14.22 1.68
N ASP A 173 39.03 -13.81 0.82
CA ASP A 173 40.34 -13.29 1.16
C ASP A 173 40.41 -11.75 1.19
N HIS A 174 39.31 -11.07 0.98
CA HIS A 174 39.21 -9.62 0.88
C HIS A 174 37.90 -9.06 1.44
N ASP A 175 37.94 -7.78 1.77
CA ASP A 175 36.81 -7.03 2.26
C ASP A 175 35.86 -6.65 1.11
N VAL A 176 34.54 -6.67 1.36
CA VAL A 176 33.53 -6.13 0.47
C VAL A 176 33.38 -4.63 0.70
N SER A 177 33.62 -3.83 -0.35
CA SER A 177 33.54 -2.37 -0.29
C SER A 177 32.84 -1.82 -1.52
N ARG A 178 32.77 -0.49 -1.63
CA ARG A 178 32.22 0.18 -2.84
C ARG A 178 33.02 -0.08 -4.13
N ARG A 179 34.20 -0.69 -4.02
CA ARG A 179 35.04 -1.01 -5.14
C ARG A 179 34.80 -2.47 -5.51
N GLY A 180 34.41 -2.70 -6.75
CA GLY A 180 34.09 -4.02 -7.29
C GLY A 180 32.97 -3.90 -8.33
N ALA A 181 32.89 -4.89 -9.19
CA ALA A 181 31.80 -5.06 -10.14
C ALA A 181 30.87 -6.14 -9.59
N PHE A 182 29.75 -5.72 -9.01
CA PHE A 182 28.83 -6.62 -8.33
C PHE A 182 27.60 -6.95 -9.16
N VAL A 183 27.11 -8.16 -8.97
CA VAL A 183 25.85 -8.66 -9.50
C VAL A 183 25.03 -9.20 -8.35
N ALA A 184 23.78 -8.75 -8.23
CA ALA A 184 22.82 -9.25 -7.27
C ALA A 184 21.83 -10.21 -7.96
N TYR A 185 21.72 -11.42 -7.43
CA TYR A 185 20.72 -12.39 -7.83
C TYR A 185 19.47 -12.20 -6.95
N ILE A 186 18.41 -11.65 -7.54
CA ILE A 186 17.16 -11.32 -6.85
C ILE A 186 16.01 -12.01 -7.58
N GLY A 187 15.14 -12.73 -6.84
CA GLY A 187 14.09 -13.52 -7.44
C GLY A 187 14.63 -14.54 -8.41
N SER A 188 14.32 -14.40 -9.70
CA SER A 188 14.85 -15.24 -10.79
C SER A 188 15.90 -14.53 -11.65
N GLY A 189 16.17 -13.26 -11.36
CA GLY A 189 17.00 -12.38 -12.17
C GLY A 189 18.45 -12.23 -11.69
N GLU A 190 19.26 -11.71 -12.60
CA GLU A 190 20.62 -11.31 -12.41
C GLU A 190 20.72 -9.81 -12.73
N HIS A 191 21.10 -9.01 -11.75
CA HIS A 191 21.08 -7.55 -11.84
C HIS A 191 22.46 -6.97 -11.52
N THR A 192 23.02 -6.22 -12.46
CA THR A 192 24.22 -5.42 -12.17
C THR A 192 23.89 -4.38 -11.12
N VAL A 193 24.73 -4.26 -10.09
CA VAL A 193 24.50 -3.34 -8.98
C VAL A 193 25.74 -2.54 -8.63
N LYS A 194 25.52 -1.27 -8.23
CA LYS A 194 26.52 -0.49 -7.52
C LYS A 194 26.26 -0.65 -6.03
N LEU A 195 27.31 -0.93 -5.27
CA LEU A 195 27.24 -1.19 -3.83
C LEU A 195 27.85 -0.02 -3.05
N ARG A 196 27.21 0.35 -1.96
CA ARG A 196 27.74 1.24 -0.95
C ARG A 196 27.52 0.66 0.43
N VAL A 197 28.60 0.45 1.19
CA VAL A 197 28.52 0.03 2.59
C VAL A 197 28.00 1.18 3.45
N LEU A 198 27.12 0.89 4.39
CA LEU A 198 26.51 1.87 5.29
C LEU A 198 27.25 1.92 6.61
N GLY A 199 27.48 3.13 7.14
CA GLY A 199 28.12 3.35 8.44
C GLY A 199 29.60 3.00 8.55
N ARG A 200 30.21 2.37 7.52
CA ARG A 200 31.64 1.99 7.47
C ARG A 200 32.14 1.96 6.02
N GLU A 201 33.45 1.74 5.83
CA GLU A 201 34.03 1.72 4.48
C GLU A 201 33.94 0.36 3.80
N ALA A 202 34.02 -0.73 4.58
CA ALA A 202 34.03 -2.10 4.09
C ALA A 202 33.43 -3.08 5.10
N ILE A 203 33.09 -4.28 4.65
CA ILE A 203 32.67 -5.42 5.48
C ILE A 203 33.68 -6.54 5.28
N ALA A 204 34.34 -6.96 6.36
CA ALA A 204 35.32 -8.03 6.34
C ALA A 204 34.68 -9.42 6.17
N PRO A 205 35.39 -10.42 5.70
CA PRO A 205 34.97 -11.82 5.65
C PRO A 205 34.39 -12.30 7.00
N GLY A 206 33.33 -13.07 6.97
CA GLY A 206 32.64 -13.58 8.15
C GLY A 206 31.87 -12.53 8.95
N ARG A 207 31.67 -11.34 8.41
CA ARG A 207 30.97 -10.25 9.14
C ARG A 207 29.70 -9.83 8.46
N ASP A 208 28.77 -9.39 9.32
CA ASP A 208 27.53 -8.75 8.91
C ASP A 208 27.71 -7.24 8.75
N GLY A 209 26.96 -6.67 7.83
CA GLY A 209 26.87 -5.24 7.62
C GLY A 209 25.60 -4.84 6.90
N ALA A 210 25.42 -3.53 6.76
CA ALA A 210 24.36 -2.98 5.93
C ALA A 210 24.95 -2.35 4.67
N VAL A 211 24.25 -2.50 3.57
CA VAL A 211 24.64 -1.97 2.26
C VAL A 211 23.47 -1.27 1.59
N ARG A 212 23.78 -0.28 0.75
CA ARG A 212 22.84 0.29 -0.22
C ARG A 212 23.21 -0.22 -1.59
N LEU A 213 22.26 -0.85 -2.24
CA LEU A 213 22.39 -1.34 -3.60
C LEU A 213 21.61 -0.42 -4.56
N PHE A 214 22.22 -0.16 -5.72
CA PHE A 214 21.62 0.60 -6.81
C PHE A 214 21.51 -0.31 -8.01
N LEU A 215 20.31 -0.45 -8.55
CA LEU A 215 19.97 -1.23 -9.73
C LEU A 215 19.92 -0.33 -10.96
N ASP A 216 20.10 -0.90 -12.14
CA ASP A 216 19.88 -0.18 -13.41
C ASP A 216 18.38 -0.08 -13.73
N ASP A 217 17.59 -1.11 -13.39
CA ASP A 217 16.14 -1.14 -13.57
C ASP A 217 15.42 -1.20 -12.22
N ALA A 218 14.27 -0.54 -12.12
CA ALA A 218 13.46 -0.59 -10.92
C ALA A 218 12.70 -1.92 -10.79
N LEU A 219 12.75 -2.53 -9.61
CA LEU A 219 12.13 -3.82 -9.32
C LEU A 219 11.02 -3.69 -8.25
N PRO A 220 10.00 -4.55 -8.29
CA PRO A 220 8.96 -4.63 -7.27
C PRO A 220 9.46 -5.42 -6.04
N LEU A 221 10.31 -4.79 -5.22
CA LEU A 221 10.89 -5.39 -4.02
C LEU A 221 10.06 -5.11 -2.77
N LEU A 222 10.23 -5.96 -1.76
CA LEU A 222 9.72 -5.76 -0.40
C LEU A 222 10.81 -6.07 0.62
N PRO A 223 10.75 -5.46 1.81
CA PRO A 223 11.56 -5.89 2.95
C PRO A 223 11.38 -7.39 3.22
N GLY A 224 12.51 -8.09 3.42
CA GLY A 224 12.56 -9.55 3.55
C GLY A 224 12.83 -10.31 2.25
N ASP A 225 12.84 -9.64 1.09
CA ASP A 225 13.33 -10.26 -0.14
C ASP A 225 14.83 -10.57 0.00
N ARG A 226 15.22 -11.78 -0.37
CA ARG A 226 16.59 -12.25 -0.26
C ARG A 226 17.34 -12.09 -1.58
N PHE A 227 18.64 -11.88 -1.47
CA PHE A 227 19.52 -11.83 -2.62
C PHE A 227 20.86 -12.54 -2.31
N VAL A 228 21.51 -12.97 -3.38
CA VAL A 228 22.91 -13.41 -3.37
C VAL A 228 23.73 -12.38 -4.13
N LEU A 229 24.88 -11.99 -3.58
CA LEU A 229 25.80 -11.05 -4.19
C LEU A 229 27.04 -11.77 -4.73
N ARG A 230 27.39 -11.52 -5.99
CA ARG A 230 28.61 -12.00 -6.61
C ARG A 230 29.48 -10.84 -7.09
N GLU A 231 30.77 -11.00 -7.07
CA GLU A 231 31.71 -10.09 -7.69
C GLU A 231 32.18 -10.64 -9.05
N SER A 232 31.70 -9.97 -10.14
CA SER A 232 31.93 -10.45 -11.51
C SER A 232 33.39 -10.47 -11.90
N GLY A 233 34.21 -9.51 -11.40
CA GLY A 233 35.62 -9.41 -11.74
C GLY A 233 36.46 -10.56 -11.20
N ARG A 234 35.99 -11.24 -10.15
CA ARG A 234 36.62 -12.40 -9.51
C ARG A 234 35.84 -13.70 -9.75
N ASP A 235 34.67 -13.60 -10.35
CA ASP A 235 33.75 -14.73 -10.57
C ASP A 235 33.43 -15.53 -9.30
N GLU A 236 33.31 -14.85 -8.15
CA GLU A 236 33.03 -15.46 -6.86
C GLU A 236 31.79 -14.94 -6.17
N THR A 237 31.14 -15.78 -5.36
CA THR A 237 30.06 -15.37 -4.48
C THR A 237 30.64 -14.70 -3.25
N VAL A 238 30.30 -13.46 -2.99
CA VAL A 238 30.82 -12.69 -1.86
C VAL A 238 29.91 -12.75 -0.63
N GLY A 239 28.65 -13.06 -0.80
CA GLY A 239 27.73 -13.15 0.31
C GLY A 239 26.26 -13.11 -0.11
N GLY A 240 25.38 -12.84 0.84
CA GLY A 240 23.96 -12.68 0.63
C GLY A 240 23.33 -11.93 1.79
N GLY A 241 22.07 -11.55 1.59
CA GLY A 241 21.34 -10.80 2.60
C GLY A 241 19.87 -10.65 2.26
N GLU A 242 19.23 -9.74 2.97
CA GLU A 242 17.81 -9.41 2.73
C GLU A 242 17.60 -7.90 2.59
N VAL A 243 16.61 -7.54 1.82
CA VAL A 243 16.13 -6.15 1.67
C VAL A 243 15.54 -5.69 2.99
N LEU A 244 15.95 -4.50 3.46
CA LEU A 244 15.49 -3.89 4.70
C LEU A 244 14.63 -2.65 4.45
N ASP A 245 14.97 -1.85 3.43
CA ASP A 245 14.26 -0.63 3.07
C ASP A 245 14.29 -0.42 1.56
N ILE A 246 13.12 -0.32 0.92
CA ILE A 246 13.00 -0.14 -0.53
C ILE A 246 12.92 1.33 -0.96
N ASP A 247 12.89 2.27 0.00
CA ASP A 247 12.83 3.71 -0.27
C ASP A 247 13.63 4.50 0.79
N PRO A 248 14.95 4.27 0.90
CA PRO A 248 15.76 4.88 1.93
C PRO A 248 15.83 6.41 1.74
N VAL A 249 15.34 7.16 2.76
CA VAL A 249 15.30 8.63 2.76
C VAL A 249 16.57 9.25 3.33
N LEU A 250 17.28 8.53 4.19
CA LEU A 250 18.50 9.03 4.79
C LEU A 250 19.71 8.83 3.87
N ARG A 251 20.69 9.74 4.01
CA ARG A 251 22.00 9.56 3.38
C ARG A 251 22.70 8.31 3.94
N ALA A 252 23.45 7.61 3.12
CA ALA A 252 24.15 6.38 3.50
C ALA A 252 25.02 6.50 4.76
N SER A 253 25.58 7.69 5.06
CA SER A 253 26.37 7.94 6.28
C SER A 253 25.54 8.01 7.56
N ARG A 254 24.22 8.11 7.46
CA ARG A 254 23.29 8.20 8.60
C ARG A 254 22.30 7.05 8.63
N ALA A 255 22.26 6.24 7.57
CA ALA A 255 21.32 5.14 7.45
C ALA A 255 21.69 4.00 8.42
N SER A 256 20.71 3.51 9.14
CA SER A 256 20.77 2.31 9.96
C SER A 256 19.51 1.50 9.68
N PRO A 257 19.44 0.84 8.53
CA PRO A 257 18.22 0.20 8.07
C PRO A 257 17.87 -1.03 8.91
N ASP A 258 16.60 -1.17 9.17
CA ASP A 258 15.94 -2.36 9.67
C ASP A 258 14.54 -2.48 9.02
N ARG A 259 13.77 -3.51 9.38
CA ARG A 259 12.42 -3.73 8.84
C ARG A 259 11.32 -3.11 9.69
N SER A 260 11.66 -2.35 10.74
CA SER A 260 10.66 -1.84 11.67
C SER A 260 9.87 -0.66 11.09
N VAL A 261 8.56 -0.67 11.30
CA VAL A 261 7.68 0.45 10.97
C VAL A 261 8.06 1.68 11.80
N ASP A 262 8.47 1.50 13.06
CA ASP A 262 8.88 2.59 13.94
C ASP A 262 10.08 3.38 13.39
N ARG A 263 11.09 2.68 12.81
CA ARG A 263 12.19 3.36 12.12
C ARG A 263 11.67 4.17 10.93
N LEU A 264 10.82 3.56 10.13
CA LEU A 264 10.26 4.18 8.93
C LEU A 264 9.48 5.44 9.28
N VAL A 265 8.69 5.40 10.34
CA VAL A 265 7.95 6.56 10.88
C VAL A 265 8.91 7.63 11.41
N ARG A 266 9.91 7.26 12.22
CA ARG A 266 10.90 8.23 12.75
C ARG A 266 11.68 8.96 11.66
N GLU A 267 12.06 8.25 10.58
CA GLU A 267 12.83 8.84 9.49
C GLU A 267 12.00 9.79 8.60
N ARG A 268 10.69 9.56 8.49
CA ARG A 268 9.78 10.36 7.66
C ARG A 268 8.97 11.40 8.46
N GLY A 269 8.85 11.22 9.75
CA GLY A 269 8.05 12.02 10.65
C GLY A 269 6.55 11.71 10.54
N TRP A 270 5.95 11.96 9.39
CA TRP A 270 4.56 11.65 9.07
C TRP A 270 4.48 10.76 7.83
N ILE A 271 3.68 9.69 7.92
CA ILE A 271 3.47 8.76 6.82
C ILE A 271 2.06 8.16 6.89
N THR A 272 1.41 7.97 5.76
CA THR A 272 0.08 7.32 5.73
C THR A 272 0.19 5.82 5.89
N VAL A 273 -0.84 5.18 6.46
CA VAL A 273 -0.92 3.71 6.55
C VAL A 273 -0.79 3.05 5.17
N ARG A 274 -1.37 3.66 4.15
CA ARG A 274 -1.26 3.19 2.76
C ARG A 274 0.19 3.20 2.25
N GLU A 275 0.95 4.24 2.57
CA GLU A 275 2.36 4.32 2.15
C GLU A 275 3.21 3.32 2.95
N VAL A 276 2.96 3.13 4.25
CA VAL A 276 3.61 2.06 5.03
C VAL A 276 3.34 0.71 4.41
N GLU A 277 2.08 0.40 4.10
CA GLU A 277 1.71 -0.85 3.43
C GLU A 277 2.44 -1.03 2.09
N ARG A 278 2.58 0.05 1.29
CA ARG A 278 3.32 0.00 0.02
C ARG A 278 4.81 -0.26 0.20
N LEU A 279 5.40 0.26 1.29
CA LEU A 279 6.84 0.15 1.57
C LEU A 279 7.23 -1.15 2.28
N THR A 280 6.36 -1.70 3.12
CA THR A 280 6.65 -2.88 3.93
C THR A 280 5.98 -4.16 3.44
N GLY A 281 4.84 -4.02 2.76
CA GLY A 281 3.95 -5.12 2.42
C GLY A 281 3.01 -5.55 3.54
N ASP A 282 3.08 -4.91 4.71
CA ASP A 282 2.30 -5.24 5.90
C ASP A 282 1.26 -4.14 6.18
N ALA A 283 0.05 -4.54 6.50
CA ALA A 283 -0.99 -3.63 6.98
C ALA A 283 -0.69 -3.21 8.42
N VAL A 284 -0.94 -1.93 8.72
CA VAL A 284 -0.75 -1.34 10.04
C VAL A 284 -1.96 -0.52 10.44
N ASP A 285 -2.23 -0.43 11.75
CA ASP A 285 -3.28 0.43 12.25
C ASP A 285 -2.81 1.90 12.29
N PRO A 286 -3.66 2.86 11.91
CA PRO A 286 -3.32 4.27 12.00
C PRO A 286 -3.22 4.74 13.46
N LEU A 287 -2.41 5.79 13.69
CA LEU A 287 -2.34 6.48 14.97
C LEU A 287 -3.38 7.60 15.05
N VAL A 288 -3.54 8.37 13.97
CA VAL A 288 -4.50 9.48 13.88
C VAL A 288 -4.99 9.64 12.44
N GLY A 289 -6.32 9.57 12.23
CA GLY A 289 -6.90 9.52 10.89
C GLY A 289 -6.31 8.37 10.08
N ASP A 290 -5.68 8.67 8.95
CA ASP A 290 -4.97 7.68 8.12
C ASP A 290 -3.43 7.75 8.30
N TRP A 291 -2.95 8.41 9.38
CA TRP A 291 -1.55 8.72 9.56
C TRP A 291 -0.90 7.95 10.70
N LEU A 292 0.40 7.69 10.52
CA LEU A 292 1.36 7.30 11.54
C LEU A 292 2.38 8.42 11.72
N THR A 293 2.78 8.64 12.96
CA THR A 293 3.81 9.61 13.35
C THR A 293 4.42 9.21 14.68
N THR A 294 5.42 9.96 15.15
CA THR A 294 5.95 9.76 16.51
C THR A 294 5.09 10.49 17.54
N PRO A 295 5.04 10.01 18.80
CA PRO A 295 4.29 10.69 19.87
C PRO A 295 4.69 12.16 20.04
N GLU A 296 5.98 12.47 19.89
CA GLU A 296 6.52 13.83 20.06
C GLU A 296 6.02 14.75 18.95
N LEU A 297 5.99 14.29 17.70
CA LEU A 297 5.48 15.07 16.57
C LEU A 297 3.97 15.26 16.64
N LEU A 298 3.24 14.23 17.11
CA LEU A 298 1.80 14.35 17.35
C LEU A 298 1.49 15.39 18.42
N ALA A 299 2.17 15.33 19.57
CA ALA A 299 2.01 16.29 20.66
C ALA A 299 2.38 17.71 20.20
N SER A 300 3.48 17.88 19.48
CA SER A 300 3.89 19.18 18.95
C SER A 300 2.87 19.77 17.97
N MET A 301 2.28 18.95 17.12
CA MET A 301 1.22 19.40 16.19
C MET A 301 -0.07 19.74 16.94
N HIS A 302 -0.44 18.95 17.94
CA HIS A 302 -1.58 19.22 18.81
C HIS A 302 -1.45 20.59 19.49
N ASP A 303 -0.30 20.87 20.12
CA ASP A 303 -0.04 22.13 20.82
C ASP A 303 -0.04 23.33 19.87
N ASP A 304 0.58 23.19 18.68
CA ASP A 304 0.58 24.23 17.65
C ASP A 304 -0.84 24.54 17.16
N LEU A 305 -1.64 23.51 16.87
CA LEU A 305 -3.01 23.68 16.40
C LEU A 305 -3.90 24.32 17.47
N LEU A 306 -3.79 23.88 18.72
CA LEU A 306 -4.53 24.46 19.85
C LEU A 306 -4.16 25.94 20.06
N ALA A 307 -2.86 26.29 19.98
CA ALA A 307 -2.39 27.67 20.09
C ALA A 307 -2.94 28.54 18.95
N ARG A 308 -2.86 28.09 17.70
CA ARG A 308 -3.39 28.79 16.51
C ARG A 308 -4.90 29.05 16.63
N VAL A 309 -5.67 28.04 17.03
CA VAL A 309 -7.12 28.18 17.21
C VAL A 309 -7.45 29.11 18.37
N THR A 310 -6.67 29.07 19.46
CA THR A 310 -6.83 29.97 20.61
C THR A 310 -6.55 31.43 20.23
N GLU A 311 -5.49 31.71 19.47
CA GLU A 311 -5.15 33.04 18.97
C GLU A 311 -6.21 33.61 18.03
N ALA A 312 -6.86 32.77 17.23
CA ALA A 312 -7.95 33.18 16.35
C ALA A 312 -9.22 33.62 17.08
N GLY A 313 -9.35 33.25 18.35
CA GLY A 313 -10.46 33.64 19.23
C GLY A 313 -11.84 33.23 18.71
N PRO A 314 -12.91 34.01 18.99
CA PRO A 314 -14.29 33.65 18.63
C PRO A 314 -14.55 33.53 17.10
N VAL A 315 -13.72 34.17 16.32
CA VAL A 315 -13.85 34.12 14.84
C VAL A 315 -13.51 32.75 14.29
N GLY A 316 -12.57 32.03 14.93
CA GLY A 316 -12.05 30.75 14.49
C GLY A 316 -11.23 30.86 13.21
N LEU A 317 -10.81 29.72 12.70
CA LEU A 317 -10.02 29.57 11.48
C LEU A 317 -10.82 28.79 10.41
N ASP A 318 -10.56 29.09 9.14
CA ASP A 318 -11.17 28.35 8.03
C ASP A 318 -10.56 26.94 7.94
N VAL A 319 -11.42 25.90 7.89
CA VAL A 319 -11.03 24.48 7.73
C VAL A 319 -10.16 24.27 6.48
N ALA A 320 -10.39 25.05 5.41
CA ALA A 320 -9.63 24.94 4.16
C ALA A 320 -8.16 25.38 4.33
N GLY A 321 -7.82 26.10 5.42
CA GLY A 321 -6.46 26.49 5.75
C GLY A 321 -5.59 25.39 6.36
N PHE A 322 -6.16 24.22 6.65
CA PHE A 322 -5.46 23.09 7.26
C PHE A 322 -5.21 21.97 6.24
N ASP A 323 -4.04 21.35 6.32
CA ASP A 323 -3.75 20.15 5.52
C ASP A 323 -4.44 18.89 6.09
N ASP A 324 -4.32 17.76 5.37
CA ASP A 324 -4.99 16.51 5.77
C ASP A 324 -4.50 15.97 7.12
N ARG A 325 -3.23 16.18 7.48
CA ARG A 325 -2.66 15.76 8.76
C ARG A 325 -3.20 16.62 9.89
N GLU A 326 -3.17 17.95 9.69
CA GLU A 326 -3.71 18.92 10.65
C GLU A 326 -5.18 18.65 10.91
N ARG A 327 -5.99 18.38 9.87
CA ARG A 327 -7.40 18.03 10.02
C ARG A 327 -7.61 16.73 10.81
N ALA A 328 -6.76 15.73 10.59
CA ALA A 328 -6.81 14.49 11.35
C ALA A 328 -6.51 14.70 12.84
N VAL A 329 -5.53 15.55 13.16
CA VAL A 329 -5.19 15.89 14.55
C VAL A 329 -6.26 16.76 15.19
N LEU A 330 -6.77 17.78 14.49
CA LEU A 330 -7.88 18.64 14.98
C LEU A 330 -9.10 17.80 15.43
N ALA A 331 -9.41 16.72 14.74
CA ALA A 331 -10.51 15.83 15.09
C ALA A 331 -10.31 15.06 16.42
N THR A 332 -9.10 15.08 16.98
CA THR A 332 -8.75 14.41 18.25
C THR A 332 -8.60 15.36 19.43
N ILE A 333 -8.72 16.69 19.22
CA ILE A 333 -8.56 17.71 20.24
C ILE A 333 -9.93 18.03 20.83
N ASP A 334 -10.17 17.63 22.08
CA ASP A 334 -11.47 17.81 22.76
C ASP A 334 -11.84 19.27 22.95
N GLU A 335 -10.86 20.16 23.08
CA GLU A 335 -11.06 21.61 23.24
C GLU A 335 -11.46 22.33 21.96
N ILE A 336 -11.47 21.63 20.83
CA ILE A 336 -11.73 22.20 19.51
C ILE A 336 -13.01 21.64 18.91
N VAL A 337 -13.82 22.51 18.34
CA VAL A 337 -14.97 22.14 17.49
C VAL A 337 -14.63 22.46 16.05
N VAL A 338 -14.81 21.46 15.17
CA VAL A 338 -14.66 21.58 13.72
C VAL A 338 -16.06 21.55 13.12
N ASP A 339 -16.53 22.70 12.65
CA ASP A 339 -17.78 22.82 11.87
C ASP A 339 -17.47 22.63 10.36
N ALA A 340 -18.49 22.75 9.52
CA ALA A 340 -18.33 22.52 8.07
C ALA A 340 -17.24 23.43 7.42
N THR A 341 -17.03 24.63 7.95
CA THR A 341 -16.13 25.63 7.37
C THR A 341 -15.17 26.24 8.38
N THR A 342 -15.36 26.04 9.69
CA THR A 342 -14.68 26.79 10.74
C THR A 342 -14.16 25.85 11.84
N VAL A 343 -12.95 26.12 12.32
CA VAL A 343 -12.32 25.49 13.47
C VAL A 343 -12.23 26.53 14.59
N ARG A 344 -12.76 26.23 15.79
CA ARG A 344 -12.78 27.14 16.95
C ARG A 344 -12.68 26.37 18.26
N LEU A 345 -12.41 27.06 19.35
CA LEU A 345 -12.49 26.46 20.68
C LEU A 345 -13.93 26.07 21.05
N ALA A 346 -14.09 24.93 21.71
CA ALA A 346 -15.39 24.41 22.12
C ALA A 346 -16.13 25.36 23.12
N ASP A 347 -15.40 25.98 24.01
CA ASP A 347 -15.96 26.88 25.04
C ASP A 347 -16.31 28.27 24.51
N VAL A 348 -15.94 28.62 23.30
CA VAL A 348 -16.20 29.92 22.71
C VAL A 348 -17.50 29.87 21.91
N VAL A 349 -18.50 30.62 22.39
CA VAL A 349 -19.76 30.80 21.68
C VAL A 349 -19.49 31.62 20.42
N ASP A 350 -19.92 31.09 19.27
CA ASP A 350 -19.85 31.83 18.00
C ASP A 350 -20.70 33.12 18.14
N PRO A 351 -20.10 34.30 18.01
CA PRO A 351 -20.81 35.59 18.18
C PRO A 351 -21.94 35.78 17.12
N PHE A 352 -21.94 34.96 16.06
CA PHE A 352 -22.96 34.98 15.03
C PHE A 352 -24.01 33.89 15.19
N ALA A 353 -23.87 32.95 16.16
CA ALA A 353 -24.82 31.85 16.37
C ALA A 353 -26.24 32.31 16.68
N ASP A 354 -26.35 33.44 17.41
CA ASP A 354 -27.62 34.05 17.82
C ASP A 354 -27.98 35.31 17.00
N HIS A 355 -27.40 35.45 15.80
CA HIS A 355 -27.66 36.61 14.97
C HIS A 355 -29.14 36.73 14.61
N PRO A 356 -29.81 37.91 14.77
CA PRO A 356 -31.24 38.04 14.58
C PRO A 356 -31.80 37.56 13.24
N TYR A 357 -31.02 37.67 12.17
CA TYR A 357 -31.41 37.20 10.85
C TYR A 357 -31.51 35.66 10.76
N LEU A 358 -30.77 34.91 11.55
CA LEU A 358 -30.90 33.45 11.62
C LEU A 358 -32.26 33.02 12.16
N ALA A 359 -32.75 33.71 13.20
CA ALA A 359 -34.06 33.47 13.76
C ALA A 359 -35.18 33.74 12.72
N VAL A 360 -35.04 34.79 11.91
CA VAL A 360 -35.95 35.09 10.81
C VAL A 360 -35.95 33.97 9.76
N LEU A 361 -34.76 33.58 9.28
CA LEU A 361 -34.62 32.52 8.28
C LEU A 361 -35.16 31.18 8.78
N LEU A 362 -34.94 30.86 10.04
CA LEU A 362 -35.43 29.62 10.65
C LEU A 362 -36.96 29.61 10.73
N ALA A 363 -37.57 30.75 11.10
CA ALA A 363 -39.02 30.91 11.16
C ALA A 363 -39.67 30.84 9.75
N ASP A 364 -39.01 31.40 8.75
CA ASP A 364 -39.48 31.42 7.36
C ASP A 364 -39.35 30.03 6.68
N GLY A 365 -38.48 29.17 7.19
CA GLY A 365 -38.30 27.80 6.70
C GLY A 365 -37.97 27.75 5.20
N PHE A 366 -38.79 27.06 4.41
CA PHE A 366 -38.57 26.85 2.97
C PHE A 366 -38.89 28.08 2.08
N THR A 367 -39.37 29.19 2.68
CA THR A 367 -39.71 30.41 1.93
C THR A 367 -39.05 31.66 2.52
N PRO A 368 -37.69 31.69 2.52
CA PRO A 368 -36.94 32.66 3.26
C PRO A 368 -37.13 34.11 2.76
N SER A 369 -37.14 35.03 3.72
CA SER A 369 -37.13 36.48 3.48
C SER A 369 -35.77 36.93 2.95
N GLN A 370 -35.75 38.05 2.23
CA GLN A 370 -34.51 38.69 1.78
C GLN A 370 -33.75 39.27 2.99
N PRO A 371 -32.42 39.42 2.93
CA PRO A 371 -31.60 39.96 3.99
C PRO A 371 -31.72 41.51 4.09
N ASP A 372 -32.94 42.03 4.02
CA ASP A 372 -33.19 43.46 4.05
C ASP A 372 -32.84 44.03 5.44
N GLY A 373 -31.91 44.99 5.47
CA GLY A 373 -31.43 45.60 6.70
C GLY A 373 -30.29 44.87 7.43
N VAL A 374 -29.80 43.74 6.91
CA VAL A 374 -28.59 43.07 7.43
C VAL A 374 -27.34 43.71 6.83
N ASP A 375 -26.36 44.00 7.65
CA ASP A 375 -25.09 44.51 7.16
C ASP A 375 -24.42 43.53 6.21
N ARG A 376 -23.79 44.04 5.15
CA ARG A 376 -23.17 43.20 4.13
C ARG A 376 -21.95 42.42 4.64
N GLY A 377 -21.26 42.97 5.67
CA GLY A 377 -20.14 42.29 6.32
C GLY A 377 -20.65 41.14 7.19
N GLU A 378 -21.69 41.41 8.00
CA GLU A 378 -22.32 40.40 8.86
C GLU A 378 -22.93 39.27 7.98
N LEU A 379 -23.60 39.59 6.90
CA LEU A 379 -24.17 38.59 5.98
C LEU A 379 -23.08 37.71 5.38
N ARG A 380 -21.94 38.29 4.98
CA ARG A 380 -20.77 37.51 4.50
C ARG A 380 -20.21 36.60 5.58
N GLU A 381 -20.14 37.04 6.82
CA GLU A 381 -19.71 36.24 7.96
C GLU A 381 -20.68 35.08 8.24
N LEU A 382 -21.99 35.32 8.24
CA LEU A 382 -23.01 34.27 8.38
C LEU A 382 -22.88 33.19 7.31
N VAL A 383 -22.63 33.59 6.07
CA VAL A 383 -22.41 32.66 4.96
C VAL A 383 -21.08 31.92 5.11
N ARG A 384 -19.98 32.63 5.42
CA ARG A 384 -18.66 32.03 5.62
C ARG A 384 -18.64 31.00 6.76
N ARG A 385 -19.42 31.24 7.82
CA ARG A 385 -19.56 30.36 8.98
C ARG A 385 -20.52 29.20 8.76
N GLY A 386 -21.22 29.17 7.61
CA GLY A 386 -22.18 28.12 7.27
C GLY A 386 -23.52 28.23 7.97
N HIS A 387 -23.81 29.32 8.71
CA HIS A 387 -25.14 29.57 9.29
C HIS A 387 -26.16 29.87 8.20
N VAL A 388 -25.75 30.54 7.13
CA VAL A 388 -26.56 30.88 5.96
C VAL A 388 -25.95 30.24 4.71
N VAL A 389 -26.78 29.55 3.96
CA VAL A 389 -26.47 28.96 2.66
C VAL A 389 -27.06 29.81 1.56
N VAL A 390 -26.25 30.22 0.59
CA VAL A 390 -26.71 31.01 -0.56
C VAL A 390 -26.73 30.16 -1.81
N ARG A 391 -27.89 30.01 -2.42
CA ARG A 391 -28.06 29.32 -3.70
C ARG A 391 -28.95 30.14 -4.62
N ASP A 392 -28.47 30.41 -5.83
CA ASP A 392 -29.22 31.19 -6.84
C ASP A 392 -29.76 32.54 -6.28
N GLY A 393 -29.02 33.21 -5.39
CA GLY A 393 -29.36 34.46 -4.77
C GLY A 393 -30.42 34.34 -3.64
N VAL A 394 -30.78 33.14 -3.23
CA VAL A 394 -31.63 32.87 -2.09
C VAL A 394 -30.81 32.49 -0.88
N HIS A 395 -31.12 33.09 0.28
CA HIS A 395 -30.43 32.83 1.55
C HIS A 395 -31.27 31.87 2.39
N PHE A 396 -30.74 30.73 2.75
CA PHE A 396 -31.39 29.71 3.58
C PHE A 396 -30.62 29.56 4.91
N HIS A 397 -31.36 29.27 5.99
CA HIS A 397 -30.73 28.76 7.19
C HIS A 397 -30.17 27.35 6.96
N GLU A 398 -29.02 27.00 7.54
CA GLU A 398 -28.46 25.67 7.40
C GLU A 398 -29.41 24.55 7.84
N ALA A 399 -30.16 24.77 8.94
CA ALA A 399 -31.18 23.81 9.40
C ALA A 399 -32.31 23.60 8.36
N THR A 400 -32.59 24.61 7.52
CA THR A 400 -33.59 24.47 6.43
C THR A 400 -33.07 23.55 5.34
N ILE A 401 -31.78 23.58 5.04
CA ILE A 401 -31.16 22.65 4.09
C ILE A 401 -31.17 21.21 4.64
N ALA A 402 -30.90 21.03 5.94
CA ALA A 402 -31.05 19.73 6.60
C ALA A 402 -32.50 19.21 6.52
N ALA A 403 -33.49 20.05 6.86
CA ALA A 403 -34.92 19.70 6.75
C ALA A 403 -35.33 19.37 5.31
N ALA A 404 -34.77 20.09 4.31
CA ALA A 404 -34.99 19.77 2.91
C ALA A 404 -34.47 18.38 2.52
N GLY A 405 -33.34 17.98 3.11
CA GLY A 405 -32.78 16.64 2.98
C GLY A 405 -33.70 15.55 3.52
N GLU A 406 -34.32 15.77 4.68
CA GLU A 406 -35.28 14.84 5.26
C GLU A 406 -36.57 14.73 4.40
N VAL A 407 -37.06 15.85 3.86
CA VAL A 407 -38.19 15.83 2.90
C VAL A 407 -37.83 15.03 1.66
N ALA A 408 -36.61 15.21 1.11
CA ALA A 408 -36.12 14.44 -0.03
C ALA A 408 -36.03 12.94 0.28
N ALA A 409 -35.56 12.57 1.47
CA ALA A 409 -35.52 11.18 1.92
C ALA A 409 -36.90 10.56 2.01
N GLY A 410 -37.89 11.29 2.58
CA GLY A 410 -39.29 10.86 2.63
C GLY A 410 -39.90 10.67 1.24
N LEU A 411 -39.62 11.57 0.31
CA LEU A 411 -40.09 11.44 -1.09
C LEU A 411 -39.47 10.25 -1.80
N LEU A 412 -38.19 9.97 -1.57
CA LEU A 412 -37.51 8.82 -2.17
C LEU A 412 -37.95 7.49 -1.56
N ALA A 413 -38.37 7.49 -0.30
CA ALA A 413 -39.00 6.32 0.31
C ALA A 413 -40.36 6.01 -0.33
N ALA A 414 -41.15 7.05 -0.68
CA ALA A 414 -42.44 6.92 -1.36
C ALA A 414 -42.28 6.67 -2.88
N HIS A 415 -41.22 7.17 -3.48
CA HIS A 415 -40.93 7.11 -4.93
C HIS A 415 -39.47 6.62 -5.17
N PRO A 416 -39.17 5.31 -5.08
CA PRO A 416 -37.84 4.79 -5.17
C PRO A 416 -37.07 5.09 -6.49
N ASP A 417 -37.82 5.30 -7.58
CA ASP A 417 -37.28 5.65 -8.91
C ASP A 417 -36.89 7.12 -9.03
N GLY A 418 -37.26 7.95 -8.05
CA GLY A 418 -36.97 9.38 -7.99
C GLY A 418 -38.22 10.26 -7.87
N PHE A 419 -37.99 11.52 -7.49
CA PHE A 419 -39.05 12.54 -7.38
C PHE A 419 -38.77 13.73 -8.31
N THR A 420 -39.85 14.42 -8.71
CA THR A 420 -39.80 15.67 -9.49
C THR A 420 -39.66 16.89 -8.60
N VAL A 421 -39.17 18.01 -9.13
CA VAL A 421 -39.20 19.32 -8.43
C VAL A 421 -40.62 19.74 -8.03
N ALA A 422 -41.64 19.34 -8.79
CA ALA A 422 -43.03 19.62 -8.46
C ALA A 422 -43.46 18.89 -7.17
N GLN A 423 -43.14 17.61 -7.05
CA GLN A 423 -43.41 16.83 -5.83
C GLN A 423 -42.67 17.39 -4.60
N PHE A 424 -41.39 17.79 -4.77
CA PHE A 424 -40.63 18.43 -3.70
C PHE A 424 -41.23 19.77 -3.28
N ARG A 425 -41.61 20.59 -4.25
CA ARG A 425 -42.33 21.85 -3.99
C ARG A 425 -43.61 21.62 -3.19
N ASP A 426 -44.44 20.65 -3.59
CA ASP A 426 -45.71 20.37 -2.94
C ASP A 426 -45.51 19.81 -1.52
N ALA A 427 -44.46 18.99 -1.30
CA ALA A 427 -44.07 18.47 0.02
C ALA A 427 -43.53 19.55 0.97
N THR A 428 -42.82 20.55 0.45
CA THR A 428 -42.25 21.66 1.25
C THR A 428 -43.20 22.86 1.39
N GLY A 429 -44.26 22.95 0.58
CA GLY A 429 -45.09 24.14 0.49
C GLY A 429 -44.42 25.36 -0.14
N ALA A 430 -43.20 25.20 -0.64
CA ALA A 430 -42.41 26.27 -1.21
C ALA A 430 -42.85 26.63 -2.63
N SER A 431 -42.67 27.89 -3.06
CA SER A 431 -42.83 28.24 -4.47
C SER A 431 -41.65 27.72 -5.29
N ARG A 432 -41.81 27.67 -6.62
CA ARG A 432 -40.71 27.23 -7.55
C ARG A 432 -39.44 28.05 -7.39
N LYS A 433 -39.53 29.33 -7.02
CA LYS A 433 -38.43 30.25 -6.76
C LYS A 433 -37.47 29.71 -5.67
N TYR A 434 -38.03 29.04 -4.65
CA TYR A 434 -37.28 28.52 -3.51
C TYR A 434 -36.97 27.01 -3.64
N ALA A 435 -37.91 26.23 -4.21
CA ALA A 435 -37.72 24.80 -4.37
C ALA A 435 -36.55 24.42 -5.30
N LEU A 436 -36.32 25.20 -6.38
CA LEU A 436 -35.22 24.96 -7.32
C LEU A 436 -33.86 25.14 -6.66
N PRO A 437 -33.53 26.26 -5.96
CA PRO A 437 -32.27 26.41 -5.21
C PRO A 437 -32.06 25.33 -4.15
N LEU A 438 -33.10 24.95 -3.40
CA LEU A 438 -33.00 23.89 -2.39
C LEU A 438 -32.59 22.55 -3.00
N VAL A 439 -33.30 22.11 -4.06
CA VAL A 439 -32.94 20.86 -4.74
C VAL A 439 -31.57 20.92 -5.37
N ALA A 440 -31.17 22.09 -5.92
CA ALA A 440 -29.81 22.27 -6.46
C ALA A 440 -28.71 22.19 -5.37
N GLU A 441 -29.05 22.68 -4.17
CA GLU A 441 -28.13 22.57 -3.02
C GLU A 441 -28.02 21.12 -2.52
N LEU A 442 -29.15 20.38 -2.46
CA LEU A 442 -29.14 18.96 -2.13
C LEU A 442 -28.32 18.12 -3.13
N ASP A 443 -28.43 18.45 -4.43
CA ASP A 443 -27.61 17.84 -5.47
C ASP A 443 -26.10 18.15 -5.27
N ALA A 444 -25.76 19.40 -4.96
CA ALA A 444 -24.37 19.82 -4.71
C ALA A 444 -23.77 19.13 -3.48
N ARG A 445 -24.54 18.90 -2.44
CA ARG A 445 -24.15 18.18 -1.21
C ARG A 445 -24.12 16.66 -1.37
N GLY A 446 -24.59 16.15 -2.50
CA GLY A 446 -24.67 14.70 -2.75
C GLY A 446 -25.78 13.99 -1.96
N VAL A 447 -26.74 14.73 -1.40
CA VAL A 447 -27.95 14.18 -0.79
C VAL A 447 -28.85 13.59 -1.87
N THR A 448 -28.99 14.30 -2.99
CA THR A 448 -29.67 13.82 -4.19
C THR A 448 -28.74 13.87 -5.41
N ARG A 449 -29.18 13.25 -6.51
CA ARG A 449 -28.55 13.37 -7.83
C ARG A 449 -29.60 13.57 -8.89
N ARG A 450 -29.32 14.47 -9.84
CA ARG A 450 -30.23 14.68 -10.97
C ARG A 450 -30.06 13.56 -12.00
N ARG A 451 -31.16 12.97 -12.42
CA ARG A 451 -31.29 12.05 -13.56
C ARG A 451 -32.50 12.48 -14.40
N ASP A 452 -32.23 13.10 -15.53
CA ASP A 452 -33.24 13.74 -16.39
C ASP A 452 -34.08 14.78 -15.61
N ASP A 453 -35.40 14.58 -15.50
CA ASP A 453 -36.30 15.44 -14.75
C ASP A 453 -36.53 14.98 -13.30
N LEU A 454 -35.91 13.87 -12.90
CA LEU A 454 -36.01 13.30 -11.56
C LEU A 454 -34.80 13.60 -10.70
N ARG A 455 -35.01 13.55 -9.38
CA ARG A 455 -33.98 13.47 -8.36
C ARG A 455 -33.98 12.08 -7.74
N ILE A 456 -32.85 11.41 -7.79
CA ILE A 456 -32.65 10.08 -7.20
C ILE A 456 -31.75 10.18 -5.97
N ALA A 457 -31.67 9.13 -5.18
CA ALA A 457 -30.83 9.07 -3.99
C ALA A 457 -29.36 9.35 -4.29
N GLY A 458 -28.76 10.25 -3.54
CA GLY A 458 -27.31 10.48 -3.51
C GLY A 458 -26.60 9.66 -2.41
N PRO A 459 -25.26 9.68 -2.36
CA PRO A 459 -24.48 8.93 -1.38
C PRO A 459 -24.62 9.44 0.06
N ARG A 460 -25.14 10.68 0.25
CA ARG A 460 -25.30 11.33 1.55
C ARG A 460 -26.77 11.52 1.93
N LEU A 461 -27.69 10.71 1.40
CA LEU A 461 -29.09 10.77 1.73
C LEU A 461 -29.31 10.39 3.22
N PRO A 462 -30.02 11.19 4.03
CA PRO A 462 -30.36 10.83 5.42
C PRO A 462 -31.08 9.48 5.51
N GLY A 463 -30.74 8.68 6.51
CA GLY A 463 -31.42 7.41 6.78
C GLY A 463 -31.03 6.24 5.88
N ARG A 464 -29.93 6.34 5.14
CA ARG A 464 -29.41 5.27 4.27
C ARG A 464 -28.20 4.58 4.89
#